data_075b6e3bbf656b2e4c3fab4b55936682
#
_entry.id   075b6e3bbf656b2e4c3fab4b55936682
#
_cell.length_a   1.000
_cell.length_b   1.000
_cell.length_c   1.000
_cell.angle_alpha   90.00
_cell.angle_beta   90.00
_cell.angle_gamma   90.00
#
_symmetry.space_group_name_H-M   'P 1'
#
loop_
_entity.id
_entity.type
_entity.pdbx_description
1 polymer ?
#
loop_
_entity_poly.entity_id
_entity_poly.type
_entity_poly.pdbx_seq_one_letter_code
_entity_poly.pdbx_strand_id
1 'polypeptide(L)'
;DMQAMAAKLGLSGNSDYRKDKITFLGSVQSRELMQMIYTAADLFLFPSIYDNAPLVVREAASLHTPSIVARGSNTAEIIQDGINGFLSDNDVTAFANRLRYILERPTIISWAAKGAAETLVRPWNDIAVEVLDRYQHLIDRQQNRLAI
;
A
#
# COMPACT_ATOMS: atom_id res chain seq x y z
N ASP A 1 9.03 12.23 -19.04
CA ASP A 1 9.03 12.83 -17.71
C ASP A 1 7.59 13.11 -17.30
N MET A 2 7.16 12.55 -16.15
CA MET A 2 5.78 12.68 -15.63
C MET A 2 5.40 14.13 -15.32
N GLN A 3 6.35 14.94 -14.84
CA GLN A 3 6.10 16.35 -14.53
C GLN A 3 5.76 17.15 -15.81
N ALA A 4 6.51 16.93 -16.88
CA ALA A 4 6.25 17.57 -18.17
C ALA A 4 4.90 17.14 -18.76
N MET A 5 4.52 15.87 -18.57
CA MET A 5 3.21 15.37 -19.00
C MET A 5 2.08 16.01 -18.20
N ALA A 6 2.19 16.09 -16.88
CA ALA A 6 1.20 16.72 -16.02
C ALA A 6 1.01 18.20 -16.35
N ALA A 7 2.11 18.93 -16.56
CA ALA A 7 2.06 20.32 -16.98
C ALA A 7 1.37 20.50 -18.35
N LYS A 8 1.71 19.64 -19.33
CA LYS A 8 1.08 19.66 -20.66
C LYS A 8 -0.42 19.41 -20.62
N LEU A 9 -0.89 18.64 -19.64
CA LEU A 9 -2.31 18.36 -19.42
C LEU A 9 -3.00 19.42 -18.54
N GLY A 10 -2.29 20.46 -18.08
CA GLY A 10 -2.82 21.50 -17.20
C GLY A 10 -3.16 20.98 -15.79
N LEU A 11 -2.50 19.90 -15.35
CA LEU A 11 -2.73 19.26 -14.04
C LEU A 11 -1.75 19.77 -12.98
N SER A 12 -0.65 20.43 -13.38
CA SER A 12 0.36 21.01 -12.49
C SER A 12 1.01 22.23 -13.16
N GLY A 13 1.81 23.01 -12.40
CA GLY A 13 2.54 24.17 -12.92
C GLY A 13 1.70 25.43 -13.05
N ASN A 14 0.57 25.53 -12.35
CA ASN A 14 -0.21 26.75 -12.28
C ASN A 14 0.52 27.82 -11.45
N SER A 15 0.30 29.10 -11.78
CA SER A 15 0.84 30.21 -11.00
C SER A 15 0.34 30.26 -9.56
N ASP A 16 -0.82 29.68 -9.30
CA ASP A 16 -1.36 29.39 -7.97
C ASP A 16 -1.35 27.87 -7.77
N TYR A 17 -0.42 27.36 -6.94
CA TYR A 17 -0.24 25.94 -6.66
C TYR A 17 -1.51 25.26 -6.07
N ARG A 18 -2.43 26.04 -5.49
CA ARG A 18 -3.71 25.52 -4.97
C ARG A 18 -4.64 25.03 -6.08
N LYS A 19 -4.38 25.41 -7.31
CA LYS A 19 -5.12 24.98 -8.50
C LYS A 19 -4.51 23.75 -9.16
N ASP A 20 -3.31 23.33 -8.73
CA ASP A 20 -2.71 22.11 -9.22
C ASP A 20 -3.49 20.90 -8.74
N LYS A 21 -3.77 20.00 -9.68
CA LYS A 21 -4.42 18.70 -9.38
C LYS A 21 -3.40 17.63 -9.05
N ILE A 22 -2.14 17.85 -9.41
CA ILE A 22 -1.00 16.97 -9.13
C ILE A 22 0.12 17.82 -8.53
N THR A 23 0.61 17.37 -7.37
CA THR A 23 1.79 17.96 -6.71
C THR A 23 2.91 16.93 -6.69
N PHE A 24 4.09 17.30 -7.18
CA PHE A 24 5.29 16.47 -7.16
C PHE A 24 6.13 16.84 -5.94
N LEU A 25 6.15 16.00 -4.94
CA LEU A 25 6.87 16.24 -3.67
C LEU A 25 8.37 15.91 -3.76
N GLY A 26 8.80 15.19 -4.80
CA GLY A 26 10.16 14.68 -4.89
C GLY A 26 10.44 13.61 -3.83
N SER A 27 11.71 13.50 -3.38
CA SER A 27 12.10 12.56 -2.34
C SER A 27 11.79 13.13 -0.95
N VAL A 28 10.89 12.51 -0.23
CA VAL A 28 10.52 12.87 1.14
C VAL A 28 11.39 12.08 2.12
N GLN A 29 12.29 12.77 2.84
CA GLN A 29 13.21 12.16 3.81
C GLN A 29 12.67 12.21 5.26
N SER A 30 11.77 13.16 5.56
CA SER A 30 11.18 13.26 6.89
C SER A 30 10.10 12.20 7.09
N ARG A 31 10.26 11.42 8.17
CA ARG A 31 9.27 10.41 8.57
C ARG A 31 7.95 11.07 9.00
N GLU A 32 8.04 12.19 9.70
CA GLU A 32 6.89 12.97 10.14
C GLU A 32 6.09 13.50 8.95
N LEU A 33 6.78 14.06 7.94
CA LEU A 33 6.12 14.53 6.73
C LEU A 33 5.45 13.37 5.97
N MET A 34 6.11 12.21 5.88
CA MET A 34 5.53 11.03 5.25
C MET A 34 4.26 10.56 5.98
N GLN A 35 4.28 10.55 7.32
CA GLN A 35 3.10 10.23 8.12
C GLN A 35 1.95 11.22 7.88
N MET A 36 2.26 12.53 7.81
CA MET A 36 1.26 13.55 7.50
C MET A 36 0.64 13.35 6.11
N ILE A 37 1.47 13.00 5.10
CA ILE A 37 1.00 12.73 3.74
C ILE A 37 0.04 11.54 3.74
N TYR A 38 0.41 10.40 4.37
CA TYR A 38 -0.49 9.25 4.45
C TYR A 38 -1.77 9.58 5.20
N THR A 39 -1.67 10.25 6.36
CA THR A 39 -2.86 10.63 7.16
C THR A 39 -3.81 11.55 6.40
N ALA A 40 -3.29 12.40 5.52
CA ALA A 40 -4.10 13.31 4.70
C ALA A 40 -4.67 12.66 3.43
N ALA A 41 -4.20 11.48 3.06
CA ALA A 41 -4.61 10.79 1.86
C ALA A 41 -5.83 9.89 2.11
N ASP A 42 -6.80 9.91 1.21
CA ASP A 42 -7.95 8.99 1.22
C ASP A 42 -7.57 7.60 0.68
N LEU A 43 -6.58 7.53 -0.20
CA LEU A 43 -6.19 6.30 -0.89
C LEU A 43 -4.72 6.37 -1.32
N PHE A 44 -3.97 5.29 -1.12
CA PHE A 44 -2.62 5.12 -1.61
C PHE A 44 -2.60 4.29 -2.90
N LEU A 45 -2.08 4.86 -4.00
CA LEU A 45 -1.98 4.20 -5.29
C LEU A 45 -0.60 3.55 -5.44
N PHE A 46 -0.56 2.22 -5.46
CA PHE A 46 0.69 1.45 -5.56
C PHE A 46 0.61 0.40 -6.68
N PRO A 47 0.71 0.80 -7.96
CA PRO A 47 0.60 -0.10 -9.11
C PRO A 47 1.89 -0.87 -9.42
N SER A 48 2.79 -1.06 -8.44
CA SER A 48 4.04 -1.79 -8.61
C SER A 48 3.80 -3.29 -8.69
N ILE A 49 4.51 -3.97 -9.61
CA ILE A 49 4.42 -5.43 -9.81
C ILE A 49 5.60 -6.17 -9.19
N TYR A 50 6.77 -5.53 -9.15
CA TYR A 50 8.04 -6.20 -8.83
C TYR A 50 8.51 -6.00 -7.40
N ASP A 51 7.72 -5.36 -6.53
CA ASP A 51 8.08 -5.16 -5.14
C ASP A 51 7.81 -6.40 -4.28
N ASN A 52 8.82 -6.81 -3.53
CA ASN A 52 8.71 -7.87 -2.54
C ASN A 52 8.26 -7.29 -1.19
N ALA A 53 6.98 -7.45 -0.83
CA ALA A 53 6.39 -7.06 0.45
C ALA A 53 6.70 -5.59 0.86
N PRO A 54 6.24 -4.59 0.08
CA PRO A 54 6.59 -3.21 0.31
C PRO A 54 6.07 -2.70 1.66
N LEU A 55 6.99 -2.22 2.51
CA LEU A 55 6.64 -1.64 3.81
C LEU A 55 5.72 -0.43 3.68
N VAL A 56 5.83 0.32 2.58
CA VAL A 56 5.01 1.52 2.31
C VAL A 56 3.50 1.25 2.34
N VAL A 57 3.05 0.06 1.90
CA VAL A 57 1.64 -0.34 1.96
C VAL A 57 1.19 -0.57 3.41
N ARG A 58 2.07 -1.14 4.25
CA ARG A 58 1.80 -1.33 5.69
C ARG A 58 1.90 -0.02 6.46
N GLU A 59 2.81 0.87 6.07
CA GLU A 59 2.92 2.23 6.62
C GLU A 59 1.65 3.03 6.34
N ALA A 60 1.15 3.04 5.10
CA ALA A 60 -0.13 3.66 4.76
C ALA A 60 -1.28 3.05 5.57
N ALA A 61 -1.35 1.72 5.65
CA ALA A 61 -2.38 1.00 6.42
C ALA A 61 -2.38 1.38 7.91
N SER A 62 -1.19 1.56 8.53
CA SER A 62 -1.06 1.96 9.93
C SER A 62 -1.65 3.35 10.22
N LEU A 63 -1.82 4.16 9.20
CA LEU A 63 -2.40 5.50 9.24
C LEU A 63 -3.82 5.54 8.63
N HIS A 64 -4.47 4.37 8.56
CA HIS A 64 -5.82 4.22 8.01
C HIS A 64 -5.95 4.65 6.54
N THR A 65 -4.87 4.54 5.75
CA THR A 65 -4.90 4.83 4.32
C THR A 65 -4.87 3.52 3.55
N PRO A 66 -5.99 3.09 2.97
CA PRO A 66 -6.06 1.84 2.21
C PRO A 66 -5.33 2.01 0.87
N SER A 67 -4.80 0.92 0.35
CA SER A 67 -4.06 0.92 -0.91
C SER A 67 -4.86 0.30 -2.05
N ILE A 68 -4.66 0.80 -3.27
CA ILE A 68 -5.00 0.08 -4.50
C ILE A 68 -3.71 -0.43 -5.14
N VAL A 69 -3.64 -1.75 -5.36
CA VAL A 69 -2.44 -2.42 -5.88
C VAL A 69 -2.76 -3.21 -7.16
N ALA A 70 -1.72 -3.51 -7.92
CA ALA A 70 -1.86 -4.31 -9.14
C ALA A 70 -2.09 -5.79 -8.80
N ARG A 71 -3.13 -6.38 -9.38
CA ARG A 71 -3.40 -7.82 -9.31
C ARG A 71 -2.23 -8.61 -9.91
N GLY A 72 -1.84 -9.69 -9.25
CA GLY A 72 -0.69 -10.50 -9.66
C GLY A 72 0.66 -9.98 -9.16
N SER A 73 0.72 -8.85 -8.44
CA SER A 73 1.92 -8.44 -7.71
C SER A 73 2.06 -9.23 -6.40
N ASN A 74 3.27 -9.33 -5.86
CA ASN A 74 3.49 -9.92 -4.53
C ASN A 74 2.73 -9.16 -3.43
N THR A 75 2.55 -7.85 -3.61
CA THR A 75 1.76 -7.02 -2.69
C THR A 75 0.28 -7.41 -2.68
N ALA A 76 -0.25 -7.91 -3.80
CA ALA A 76 -1.64 -8.34 -3.90
C ALA A 76 -1.97 -9.54 -3.00
N GLU A 77 -0.96 -10.34 -2.60
CA GLU A 77 -1.15 -11.52 -1.72
C GLU A 77 -1.72 -11.16 -0.34
N ILE A 78 -1.40 -9.97 0.16
CA ILE A 78 -1.89 -9.51 1.47
C ILE A 78 -3.18 -8.69 1.39
N ILE A 79 -3.65 -8.38 0.17
CA ILE A 79 -4.83 -7.55 -0.04
C ILE A 79 -6.06 -8.42 -0.30
N GLN A 80 -7.06 -8.24 0.53
CA GLN A 80 -8.40 -8.76 0.36
C GLN A 80 -9.27 -7.64 -0.25
N ASP A 81 -9.60 -7.79 -1.54
CA ASP A 81 -10.26 -6.74 -2.35
C ASP A 81 -11.57 -6.24 -1.70
N GLY A 82 -11.63 -4.93 -1.44
CA GLY A 82 -12.75 -4.24 -0.80
C GLY A 82 -12.82 -4.41 0.72
N ILE A 83 -11.92 -5.18 1.34
CA ILE A 83 -11.89 -5.43 2.79
C ILE A 83 -10.75 -4.65 3.46
N ASN A 84 -9.51 -4.83 2.99
CA ASN A 84 -8.33 -4.16 3.56
C ASN A 84 -7.50 -3.39 2.52
N GLY A 85 -8.05 -3.20 1.34
CA GLY A 85 -7.46 -2.53 0.20
C GLY A 85 -8.22 -2.88 -1.06
N PHE A 86 -7.66 -2.53 -2.19
CA PHE A 86 -8.29 -2.73 -3.48
C PHE A 86 -7.32 -3.34 -4.47
N LEU A 87 -7.84 -4.22 -5.34
CA LEU A 87 -7.11 -4.82 -6.44
C LEU A 87 -7.58 -4.25 -7.77
N SER A 88 -6.64 -4.01 -8.67
CA SER A 88 -6.91 -3.65 -10.07
C SER A 88 -6.05 -4.49 -10.98
N ASP A 89 -6.55 -4.79 -12.16
CA ASP A 89 -5.72 -5.40 -13.19
C ASP A 89 -4.59 -4.45 -13.60
N ASN A 90 -3.48 -5.03 -14.05
CA ASN A 90 -2.28 -4.28 -14.43
C ASN A 90 -2.43 -3.70 -15.84
N ASP A 91 -3.43 -2.88 -16.02
CA ASP A 91 -3.74 -2.12 -17.23
C ASP A 91 -4.18 -0.71 -16.85
N VAL A 92 -3.72 0.28 -17.61
CA VAL A 92 -3.98 1.71 -17.32
C VAL A 92 -5.49 2.01 -17.30
N THR A 93 -6.23 1.45 -18.24
CA THR A 93 -7.68 1.68 -18.35
C THR A 93 -8.43 0.99 -17.22
N ALA A 94 -8.07 -0.26 -16.92
CA ALA A 94 -8.65 -1.01 -15.81
C ALA A 94 -8.37 -0.32 -14.48
N PHE A 95 -7.13 0.14 -14.25
CA PHE A 95 -6.74 0.86 -13.04
C PHE A 95 -7.51 2.17 -12.88
N ALA A 96 -7.60 2.98 -13.94
CA ALA A 96 -8.35 4.22 -13.94
C ALA A 96 -9.85 4.01 -13.67
N ASN A 97 -10.46 2.97 -14.27
CA ASN A 97 -11.86 2.62 -14.03
C ASN A 97 -12.09 2.14 -12.60
N ARG A 98 -11.18 1.31 -12.06
CA ARG A 98 -11.24 0.85 -10.68
C ARG A 98 -11.11 2.03 -9.69
N LEU A 99 -10.17 2.93 -9.94
CA LEU A 99 -9.99 4.14 -9.15
C LEU A 99 -11.26 5.00 -9.15
N ARG A 100 -11.85 5.25 -10.33
CA ARG A 100 -13.11 6.00 -10.44
C ARG A 100 -14.23 5.33 -9.64
N TYR A 101 -14.39 4.02 -9.78
CA TYR A 101 -15.39 3.24 -9.03
C TYR A 101 -15.24 3.42 -7.50
N ILE A 102 -13.99 3.41 -7.01
CA ILE A 102 -13.67 3.57 -5.59
C ILE A 102 -14.01 4.99 -5.13
N LEU A 103 -13.55 6.01 -5.87
CA LEU A 103 -13.74 7.43 -5.51
C LEU A 103 -15.21 7.86 -5.53
N GLU A 104 -16.05 7.24 -6.35
CA GLU A 104 -17.49 7.48 -6.35
C GLU A 104 -18.21 6.87 -5.14
N ARG A 105 -17.51 6.09 -4.30
CA ARG A 105 -18.09 5.34 -3.18
C ARG A 105 -17.25 5.51 -1.89
N PRO A 106 -17.27 6.69 -1.25
CA PRO A 106 -16.43 6.97 -0.07
C PRO A 106 -16.58 5.95 1.07
N THR A 107 -17.76 5.35 1.20
CA THR A 107 -18.02 4.34 2.24
C THR A 107 -17.13 3.11 2.11
N ILE A 108 -16.83 2.64 0.89
CA ILE A 108 -15.94 1.48 0.73
C ILE A 108 -14.49 1.84 1.07
N ILE A 109 -14.08 3.09 0.88
CA ILE A 109 -12.75 3.58 1.29
C ILE A 109 -12.64 3.50 2.81
N SER A 110 -13.62 4.02 3.55
CA SER A 110 -13.64 3.99 5.01
C SER A 110 -13.63 2.56 5.57
N TRP A 111 -14.37 1.64 4.94
CA TRP A 111 -14.34 0.22 5.31
C TRP A 111 -12.97 -0.40 5.09
N ALA A 112 -12.39 -0.21 3.91
CA ALA A 112 -11.08 -0.73 3.57
C ALA A 112 -9.97 -0.11 4.44
N ALA A 113 -10.09 1.16 4.83
CA ALA A 113 -9.19 1.84 5.74
C ALA A 113 -9.12 1.16 7.11
N LYS A 114 -10.29 0.85 7.68
CA LYS A 114 -10.38 0.12 8.94
C LYS A 114 -9.78 -1.29 8.80
N GLY A 115 -10.19 -2.04 7.77
CA GLY A 115 -9.66 -3.38 7.52
C GLY A 115 -8.15 -3.39 7.29
N ALA A 116 -7.60 -2.38 6.60
CA ALA A 116 -6.16 -2.24 6.39
C ALA A 116 -5.40 -2.09 7.72
N ALA A 117 -5.85 -1.18 8.59
CA ALA A 117 -5.23 -0.96 9.89
C ALA A 117 -5.29 -2.21 10.79
N GLU A 118 -6.40 -2.96 10.74
CA GLU A 118 -6.62 -4.15 11.56
C GLU A 118 -5.84 -5.38 11.07
N THR A 119 -5.62 -5.53 9.76
CA THR A 119 -5.12 -6.80 9.19
C THR A 119 -3.72 -6.71 8.57
N LEU A 120 -3.31 -5.53 8.10
CA LEU A 120 -2.00 -5.36 7.45
C LEU A 120 -0.91 -4.90 8.42
N VAL A 121 -1.29 -4.32 9.55
CA VAL A 121 -0.33 -3.85 10.56
C VAL A 121 -0.02 -4.99 11.53
N ARG A 122 1.27 -5.36 11.59
CA ARG A 122 1.75 -6.42 12.50
C ARG A 122 2.85 -5.84 13.39
N PRO A 123 2.69 -5.90 14.73
CA PRO A 123 3.75 -5.53 15.66
C PRO A 123 5.00 -6.39 15.45
N TRP A 124 6.18 -5.77 15.56
CA TRP A 124 7.44 -6.50 15.41
C TRP A 124 7.60 -7.63 16.42
N ASN A 125 7.06 -7.49 17.62
CA ASN A 125 7.09 -8.54 18.64
C ASN A 125 6.36 -9.80 18.17
N ASP A 126 5.20 -9.67 17.53
CA ASP A 126 4.43 -10.81 17.02
C ASP A 126 5.19 -11.51 15.89
N ILE A 127 5.84 -10.73 15.02
CA ILE A 127 6.69 -11.26 13.95
C ILE A 127 7.89 -12.01 14.55
N ALA A 128 8.54 -11.46 15.56
CA ALA A 128 9.68 -12.09 16.22
C ALA A 128 9.29 -13.41 16.89
N VAL A 129 8.16 -13.47 17.57
CA VAL A 129 7.64 -14.70 18.19
C VAL A 129 7.36 -15.76 17.12
N GLU A 130 6.69 -15.40 16.02
CA GLU A 130 6.42 -16.33 14.93
C GLU A 130 7.70 -16.89 14.30
N VAL A 131 8.70 -16.05 14.10
CA VAL A 131 10.00 -16.47 13.53
C VAL A 131 10.72 -17.41 14.48
N LEU A 132 10.74 -17.12 15.80
CA LEU A 132 11.35 -18.00 16.81
C LEU A 132 10.67 -19.36 16.85
N ASP A 133 9.35 -19.41 16.82
CA ASP A 133 8.57 -20.66 16.79
C ASP A 133 8.91 -21.51 15.54
N ARG A 134 9.00 -20.87 14.36
CA ARG A 134 9.42 -21.56 13.13
C ARG A 134 10.84 -22.12 13.22
N TYR A 135 11.78 -21.38 13.81
CA TYR A 135 13.14 -21.89 14.06
C TYR A 135 13.13 -23.08 15.01
N GLN A 136 12.37 -23.02 16.10
CA GLN A 136 12.29 -24.13 17.04
C GLN A 136 11.75 -25.40 16.37
N HIS A 137 10.67 -25.28 15.60
CA HIS A 137 10.14 -26.41 14.82
C HIS A 137 11.15 -27.02 13.84
N LEU A 138 11.99 -26.21 13.20
CA LEU A 138 13.02 -26.71 12.29
C LEU A 138 14.10 -27.47 13.05
N ILE A 139 14.53 -26.96 14.21
CA ILE A 139 15.54 -27.61 15.08
C ILE A 139 15.00 -28.97 15.57
N ASP A 140 13.78 -29.01 16.07
CA ASP A 140 13.14 -30.23 16.58
C ASP A 140 13.02 -31.29 15.46
N ARG A 141 12.62 -30.88 14.27
CA ARG A 141 12.57 -31.78 13.10
C ARG A 141 13.96 -32.34 12.72
N GLN A 142 15.00 -31.54 12.83
CA GLN A 142 16.36 -31.98 12.51
C GLN A 142 16.88 -32.95 13.58
N GLN A 143 16.66 -32.69 14.85
CA GLN A 143 17.02 -33.57 15.96
C GLN A 143 16.33 -34.94 15.86
N ASN A 144 15.05 -34.95 15.54
CA ASN A 144 14.29 -36.19 15.36
C ASN A 144 14.77 -37.02 14.15
N ARG A 145 15.34 -36.38 13.11
CA ARG A 145 15.94 -37.09 11.96
C ARG A 145 17.30 -37.71 12.28
N LEU A 146 18.04 -37.15 13.25
CA LEU A 146 19.36 -37.66 13.65
C LEU A 146 19.25 -38.75 14.75
N ALA A 147 18.07 -38.92 15.35
CA ALA A 147 17.80 -39.92 16.40
C ALA A 147 17.30 -41.28 15.86
N ILE A 148 17.19 -41.44 14.53
CA ILE A 148 16.85 -42.67 13.82
C ILE A 148 18.11 -43.21 13.11
#